data_21357bc256da8f6230ac2166d0041415
#
_entry.id   21357bc256da8f6230ac2166d0041415
#
_cell.length_a   1.000
_cell.length_b   1.000
_cell.length_c   1.000
_cell.angle_alpha   90.00
_cell.angle_beta   90.00
_cell.angle_gamma   90.00
#
_symmetry.space_group_name_H-M   'P 1'
#
loop_
_entity.id
_entity.type
_entity.pdbx_description
1 polymer ?
#
loop_
_entity_poly.entity_id
_entity_poly.type
_entity_poly.pdbx_seq_one_letter_code
_entity_poly.pdbx_strand_id
1 'polypeptide(L)'
;MRTVAEHLAACLEIAQAAAPLDVVLPDAVGCVLAQDVVSGIDLPAVDLAGQDGYAVIAKDVAEADRNNPLVLDVVDAVRAGDMRPCHLVSGAAVLIDSGAPMPLGADAVIPWADTDRGESRVAIHRAVAAGDNVRRRAEDVKSGTTVLHDLVLAQETCEQVALLAGLGFHRVRVRPAPRVVVVSIGDELVEPGQSREAGDVFDANGHALACAVTDAGGQAFRVAAVPDELRALADTIEDQLVRADVLITTGGLSVGQGDTVKDVLAPL
;
A
#
# COMPACT_ATOMS: atom_id res chain seq x y z
N MET A 1 2.86 5.83 -43.89
CA MET A 1 3.10 6.56 -42.64
C MET A 1 2.18 5.92 -41.61
N ARG A 2 2.70 5.49 -40.43
CA ARG A 2 1.85 4.94 -39.37
C ARG A 2 1.07 6.05 -38.68
N THR A 3 -0.16 5.78 -38.31
CA THR A 3 -0.94 6.66 -37.42
C THR A 3 -0.38 6.57 -35.99
N VAL A 4 -0.75 7.52 -35.11
CA VAL A 4 -0.37 7.50 -33.68
C VAL A 4 -0.85 6.20 -33.02
N ALA A 5 -2.08 5.78 -33.31
CA ALA A 5 -2.65 4.54 -32.74
C ALA A 5 -1.89 3.28 -33.19
N GLU A 6 -1.54 3.17 -34.48
CA GLU A 6 -0.74 2.06 -35.00
C GLU A 6 0.68 2.03 -34.42
N HIS A 7 1.25 3.21 -34.18
CA HIS A 7 2.58 3.29 -33.58
C HIS A 7 2.54 2.90 -32.10
N LEU A 8 1.55 3.37 -31.34
CA LEU A 8 1.34 2.97 -29.95
C LEU A 8 1.15 1.47 -29.83
N ALA A 9 0.30 0.88 -30.67
CA ALA A 9 0.09 -0.57 -30.68
C ALA A 9 1.40 -1.33 -30.90
N ALA A 10 2.22 -0.89 -31.86
CA ALA A 10 3.52 -1.52 -32.13
C ALA A 10 4.51 -1.37 -30.95
N CYS A 11 4.49 -0.24 -30.21
CA CYS A 11 5.30 -0.09 -28.99
C CYS A 11 4.82 -1.02 -27.88
N LEU A 12 3.51 -1.16 -27.70
CA LEU A 12 2.93 -2.04 -26.68
C LEU A 12 3.19 -3.54 -26.97
N GLU A 13 3.29 -3.94 -28.23
CA GLU A 13 3.63 -5.33 -28.61
C GLU A 13 5.03 -5.74 -28.14
N ILE A 14 5.98 -4.81 -28.11
CA ILE A 14 7.37 -5.08 -27.66
C ILE A 14 7.59 -4.80 -26.17
N ALA A 15 6.66 -4.06 -25.54
CA ALA A 15 6.75 -3.76 -24.12
C ALA A 15 6.49 -5.03 -23.29
N GLN A 16 7.47 -5.40 -22.46
CA GLN A 16 7.33 -6.53 -21.56
C GLN A 16 7.20 -6.06 -20.13
N ALA A 17 6.31 -6.69 -19.37
CA ALA A 17 6.19 -6.43 -17.95
C ALA A 17 7.47 -6.86 -17.22
N ALA A 18 7.94 -6.05 -16.27
CA ALA A 18 9.06 -6.40 -15.42
C ALA A 18 8.86 -7.76 -14.73
N ALA A 19 9.95 -8.51 -14.54
CA ALA A 19 9.89 -9.79 -13.85
C ALA A 19 9.38 -9.60 -12.39
N PRO A 20 8.46 -10.44 -11.90
CA PRO A 20 7.96 -10.31 -10.54
C PRO A 20 9.03 -10.70 -9.53
N LEU A 21 9.05 -9.96 -8.41
CA LEU A 21 9.95 -10.23 -7.28
C LEU A 21 9.21 -10.03 -5.96
N ASP A 22 9.74 -10.64 -4.89
CA ASP A 22 9.19 -10.52 -3.55
C ASP A 22 9.92 -9.39 -2.81
N VAL A 23 9.16 -8.36 -2.41
CA VAL A 23 9.70 -7.20 -1.68
C VAL A 23 9.04 -7.07 -0.31
N VAL A 24 9.70 -6.40 0.62
CA VAL A 24 9.10 -6.00 1.89
C VAL A 24 8.07 -4.89 1.66
N LEU A 25 7.09 -4.76 2.54
CA LEU A 25 5.97 -3.82 2.35
C LEU A 25 6.39 -2.37 2.03
N PRO A 26 7.41 -1.78 2.71
CA PRO A 26 7.83 -0.42 2.38
C PRO A 26 8.35 -0.25 0.95
N ASP A 27 8.98 -1.28 0.39
CA ASP A 27 9.55 -1.26 -0.96
C ASP A 27 8.52 -1.60 -2.04
N ALA A 28 7.32 -2.02 -1.64
CA ALA A 28 6.23 -2.35 -2.56
C ALA A 28 5.48 -1.12 -3.08
N VAL A 29 5.64 0.03 -2.42
CA VAL A 29 4.98 1.28 -2.82
C VAL A 29 5.44 1.71 -4.21
N GLY A 30 4.49 2.02 -5.09
CA GLY A 30 4.75 2.36 -6.50
C GLY A 30 4.95 1.14 -7.42
N CYS A 31 4.93 -0.08 -6.89
CA CYS A 31 4.98 -1.31 -7.67
C CYS A 31 3.57 -1.82 -8.03
N VAL A 32 3.49 -2.68 -9.05
CA VAL A 32 2.26 -3.37 -9.44
C VAL A 32 2.22 -4.74 -8.80
N LEU A 33 1.11 -5.12 -8.14
CA LEU A 33 0.93 -6.49 -7.65
C LEU A 33 1.06 -7.49 -8.80
N ALA A 34 1.86 -8.53 -8.59
CA ALA A 34 2.10 -9.57 -9.58
C ALA A 34 1.19 -10.81 -9.39
N GLN A 35 0.43 -10.82 -8.31
CA GLN A 35 -0.54 -11.86 -7.98
C GLN A 35 -1.59 -11.30 -7.00
N ASP A 36 -2.75 -11.92 -6.97
CA ASP A 36 -3.78 -11.64 -6.00
C ASP A 36 -3.28 -11.89 -4.58
N VAL A 37 -3.70 -11.02 -3.65
CA VAL A 37 -3.45 -11.19 -2.23
C VAL A 37 -4.68 -11.78 -1.58
N VAL A 38 -4.52 -12.99 -1.05
CA VAL A 38 -5.58 -13.73 -0.35
C VAL A 38 -5.28 -13.75 1.14
N SER A 39 -6.25 -13.35 1.97
CA SER A 39 -6.09 -13.42 3.42
C SER A 39 -5.95 -14.86 3.89
N GLY A 40 -4.89 -15.15 4.66
CA GLY A 40 -4.71 -16.44 5.34
C GLY A 40 -5.41 -16.52 6.70
N ILE A 41 -5.95 -15.40 7.21
CA ILE A 41 -6.52 -15.28 8.55
C ILE A 41 -7.88 -14.59 8.52
N ASP A 42 -8.67 -14.82 9.58
CA ASP A 42 -9.83 -13.98 9.89
C ASP A 42 -9.37 -12.71 10.59
N LEU A 43 -9.97 -11.56 10.28
CA LEU A 43 -9.74 -10.29 10.95
C LEU A 43 -11.09 -9.72 11.44
N PRO A 44 -11.28 -9.55 12.77
CA PRO A 44 -10.46 -10.11 13.84
C PRO A 44 -10.50 -11.64 13.89
N ALA A 45 -9.51 -12.26 14.55
CA ALA A 45 -9.39 -13.72 14.62
C ALA A 45 -10.41 -14.39 15.57
N VAL A 46 -10.91 -13.62 16.53
CA VAL A 46 -11.93 -14.02 17.53
C VAL A 46 -12.88 -12.84 17.76
N ASP A 47 -14.01 -13.08 18.43
CA ASP A 47 -14.87 -11.97 18.87
C ASP A 47 -14.13 -11.11 19.88
N LEU A 48 -14.14 -9.78 19.68
CA LEU A 48 -13.45 -8.80 20.51
C LEU A 48 -14.43 -7.76 21.08
N ALA A 49 -14.10 -7.22 22.24
CA ALA A 49 -14.79 -6.04 22.76
C ALA A 49 -14.54 -4.82 21.86
N GLY A 50 -15.59 -4.15 21.45
CA GLY A 50 -15.51 -2.93 20.63
C GLY A 50 -15.22 -1.66 21.45
N GLN A 51 -15.42 -1.70 22.77
CA GLN A 51 -15.22 -0.58 23.70
C GLN A 51 -14.74 -1.08 25.06
N ASP A 52 -14.13 -0.18 25.83
CA ASP A 52 -13.83 -0.41 27.24
C ASP A 52 -15.13 -0.46 28.05
N GLY A 53 -15.23 -1.43 28.96
CA GLY A 53 -16.43 -1.57 29.77
C GLY A 53 -16.52 -2.92 30.47
N TYR A 54 -17.69 -3.53 30.42
CA TYR A 54 -17.99 -4.81 31.07
C TYR A 54 -18.63 -5.76 30.07
N ALA A 55 -18.03 -6.93 29.89
CA ALA A 55 -18.63 -8.02 29.16
C ALA A 55 -19.72 -8.66 30.02
N VAL A 56 -20.90 -8.82 29.46
CA VAL A 56 -22.11 -9.31 30.16
C VAL A 56 -22.87 -10.30 29.27
N ILE A 57 -23.83 -10.99 29.87
CA ILE A 57 -24.89 -11.67 29.15
C ILE A 57 -26.04 -10.65 29.03
N ALA A 58 -26.37 -10.23 27.80
CA ALA A 58 -27.36 -9.17 27.53
C ALA A 58 -28.70 -9.41 28.22
N LYS A 59 -29.13 -10.68 28.32
CA LYS A 59 -30.36 -11.08 28.99
C LYS A 59 -30.36 -10.69 30.48
N ASP A 60 -29.23 -10.74 31.18
CA ASP A 60 -29.11 -10.44 32.59
C ASP A 60 -29.28 -8.95 32.90
N VAL A 61 -29.13 -8.10 31.92
CA VAL A 61 -29.18 -6.65 32.02
C VAL A 61 -30.33 -6.02 31.23
N ALA A 62 -31.26 -6.84 30.71
CA ALA A 62 -32.34 -6.37 29.83
C ALA A 62 -33.29 -5.36 30.47
N GLU A 63 -33.39 -5.37 31.79
CA GLU A 63 -34.27 -4.46 32.56
C GLU A 63 -33.50 -3.27 33.19
N ALA A 64 -32.19 -3.14 32.90
CA ALA A 64 -31.37 -2.09 33.46
C ALA A 64 -31.74 -0.72 32.86
N ASP A 65 -32.02 0.24 33.71
CA ASP A 65 -32.19 1.65 33.35
C ASP A 65 -31.60 2.59 34.43
N ARG A 66 -31.55 3.90 34.17
CA ARG A 66 -30.98 4.87 35.09
C ARG A 66 -31.76 5.01 36.42
N ASN A 67 -33.05 4.71 36.42
CA ASN A 67 -33.88 4.78 37.61
C ASN A 67 -33.89 3.47 38.38
N ASN A 68 -33.55 2.35 37.68
CA ASN A 68 -33.49 1.00 38.23
C ASN A 68 -32.20 0.32 37.76
N PRO A 69 -31.02 0.72 38.27
CA PRO A 69 -29.75 0.10 37.87
C PRO A 69 -29.66 -1.33 38.38
N LEU A 70 -29.14 -2.22 37.51
CA LEU A 70 -28.84 -3.59 37.89
C LEU A 70 -27.40 -3.70 38.37
N VAL A 71 -27.17 -4.39 39.47
CA VAL A 71 -25.84 -4.56 40.05
C VAL A 71 -25.33 -5.98 39.79
N LEU A 72 -24.17 -6.13 39.13
CA LEU A 72 -23.50 -7.37 38.86
C LEU A 72 -22.20 -7.46 39.65
N ASP A 73 -21.80 -8.68 40.05
CA ASP A 73 -20.47 -8.92 40.61
C ASP A 73 -19.43 -8.96 39.48
N VAL A 74 -18.33 -8.23 39.63
CA VAL A 74 -17.20 -8.26 38.68
C VAL A 74 -16.27 -9.39 39.10
N VAL A 75 -16.24 -10.46 38.29
CA VAL A 75 -15.56 -11.71 38.65
C VAL A 75 -14.17 -11.87 38.06
N ASP A 76 -13.86 -11.10 37.02
CA ASP A 76 -12.56 -11.16 36.34
C ASP A 76 -12.31 -9.85 35.53
N ALA A 77 -11.09 -9.73 34.97
CA ALA A 77 -10.71 -8.66 34.04
C ALA A 77 -9.91 -9.23 32.89
N VAL A 78 -10.27 -8.84 31.64
CA VAL A 78 -9.61 -9.28 30.41
C VAL A 78 -9.07 -8.08 29.65
N ARG A 79 -7.79 -8.08 29.35
CA ARG A 79 -7.11 -7.03 28.63
C ARG A 79 -6.87 -7.38 27.18
N ALA A 80 -6.65 -6.40 26.34
CA ALA A 80 -6.25 -6.60 24.95
C ALA A 80 -4.97 -7.46 24.88
N GLY A 81 -5.01 -8.52 24.04
CA GLY A 81 -3.92 -9.51 23.93
C GLY A 81 -3.90 -10.63 24.99
N ASP A 82 -4.75 -10.57 26.00
CA ASP A 82 -4.91 -11.67 26.97
C ASP A 82 -5.74 -12.80 26.35
N MET A 83 -5.10 -13.92 26.05
CA MET A 83 -5.74 -15.10 25.45
C MET A 83 -6.05 -16.22 26.46
N ARG A 84 -5.93 -15.96 27.77
CA ARG A 84 -6.34 -16.93 28.79
C ARG A 84 -7.84 -17.22 28.72
N PRO A 85 -8.27 -18.47 28.93
CA PRO A 85 -9.69 -18.78 28.96
C PRO A 85 -10.40 -18.02 30.09
N CYS A 86 -11.41 -17.24 29.76
CA CYS A 86 -12.29 -16.58 30.70
C CYS A 86 -13.73 -17.03 30.39
N HIS A 87 -14.45 -17.40 31.43
CA HIS A 87 -15.84 -17.84 31.34
C HIS A 87 -16.74 -16.92 32.17
N LEU A 88 -17.77 -16.39 31.54
CA LEU A 88 -18.79 -15.61 32.21
C LEU A 88 -20.03 -16.50 32.47
N VAL A 89 -20.55 -16.40 33.67
CA VAL A 89 -21.83 -17.04 34.08
C VAL A 89 -22.90 -15.97 34.33
N SER A 90 -24.17 -16.35 34.24
CA SER A 90 -25.29 -15.44 34.49
C SER A 90 -25.19 -14.77 35.87
N GLY A 91 -25.53 -13.47 35.92
CA GLY A 91 -25.50 -12.67 37.14
C GLY A 91 -24.13 -12.06 37.48
N ALA A 92 -23.14 -12.20 36.62
CA ALA A 92 -21.83 -11.62 36.78
C ALA A 92 -21.43 -10.75 35.57
N ALA A 93 -20.35 -10.00 35.73
CA ALA A 93 -19.70 -9.20 34.67
C ALA A 93 -18.19 -9.44 34.68
N VAL A 94 -17.54 -9.21 33.54
CA VAL A 94 -16.08 -9.20 33.42
C VAL A 94 -15.64 -7.83 32.95
N LEU A 95 -14.73 -7.19 33.67
CA LEU A 95 -14.11 -5.95 33.21
C LEU A 95 -13.33 -6.23 31.94
N ILE A 96 -13.53 -5.44 30.87
CA ILE A 96 -12.94 -5.73 29.56
C ILE A 96 -12.42 -4.46 28.88
N ASP A 97 -11.20 -4.54 28.36
CA ASP A 97 -10.63 -3.48 27.54
C ASP A 97 -11.08 -3.62 26.09
N SER A 98 -11.15 -2.51 25.38
CA SER A 98 -11.35 -2.49 23.92
C SER A 98 -10.29 -3.34 23.21
N GLY A 99 -10.70 -4.19 22.26
CA GLY A 99 -9.80 -5.11 21.56
C GLY A 99 -9.46 -6.39 22.35
N ALA A 100 -9.95 -6.55 23.59
CA ALA A 100 -9.79 -7.79 24.33
C ALA A 100 -10.73 -8.89 23.80
N PRO A 101 -10.34 -10.18 23.87
CA PRO A 101 -11.20 -11.28 23.47
C PRO A 101 -12.41 -11.40 24.38
N MET A 102 -13.57 -11.64 23.79
CA MET A 102 -14.81 -11.83 24.54
C MET A 102 -14.75 -13.08 25.43
N PRO A 103 -15.12 -12.98 26.73
CA PRO A 103 -15.26 -14.14 27.58
C PRO A 103 -16.29 -15.12 27.01
N LEU A 104 -16.04 -16.42 27.16
CA LEU A 104 -17.01 -17.46 26.79
C LEU A 104 -18.29 -17.31 27.64
N GLY A 105 -19.44 -17.20 26.97
CA GLY A 105 -20.72 -16.96 27.60
C GLY A 105 -21.17 -15.51 27.58
N ALA A 106 -20.27 -14.54 27.44
CA ALA A 106 -20.63 -13.15 27.19
C ALA A 106 -21.10 -12.95 25.75
N ASP A 107 -22.10 -12.09 25.54
CA ASP A 107 -22.65 -11.80 24.22
C ASP A 107 -22.78 -10.30 23.93
N ALA A 108 -22.47 -9.43 24.92
CA ALA A 108 -22.49 -7.97 24.78
C ALA A 108 -21.45 -7.30 25.67
N VAL A 109 -21.11 -6.05 25.35
CA VAL A 109 -20.28 -5.18 26.20
C VAL A 109 -21.08 -3.93 26.58
N ILE A 110 -21.09 -3.59 27.87
CA ILE A 110 -21.64 -2.34 28.39
C ILE A 110 -20.49 -1.36 28.49
N PRO A 111 -20.57 -0.20 27.79
CA PRO A 111 -19.54 0.84 27.88
C PRO A 111 -19.46 1.45 29.28
N TRP A 112 -18.29 1.88 29.70
CA TRP A 112 -18.08 2.57 30.97
C TRP A 112 -19.03 3.75 31.21
N ALA A 113 -19.45 4.42 30.14
CA ALA A 113 -20.38 5.55 30.23
C ALA A 113 -21.79 5.19 30.77
N ASP A 114 -22.15 3.92 30.63
CA ASP A 114 -23.44 3.39 31.07
C ASP A 114 -23.34 2.60 32.39
N THR A 115 -22.29 2.86 33.19
CA THR A 115 -22.01 2.21 34.48
C THR A 115 -21.49 3.17 35.53
N ASP A 116 -21.38 2.71 36.79
CA ASP A 116 -20.69 3.41 37.88
C ASP A 116 -19.17 3.11 37.94
N ARG A 117 -18.65 2.27 37.03
CA ARG A 117 -17.24 1.82 36.95
C ARG A 117 -16.74 1.07 38.19
N GLY A 118 -17.61 0.31 38.83
CA GLY A 118 -17.26 -0.44 40.04
C GLY A 118 -16.32 -1.61 39.78
N GLU A 119 -15.26 -1.78 40.58
CA GLU A 119 -14.21 -2.78 40.37
C GLU A 119 -14.61 -4.20 40.84
N SER A 120 -15.34 -4.32 41.94
CA SER A 120 -15.78 -5.59 42.50
C SER A 120 -17.28 -5.88 42.23
N ARG A 121 -18.05 -4.82 42.10
CA ARG A 121 -19.44 -4.82 41.69
C ARG A 121 -19.72 -3.61 40.85
N VAL A 122 -20.51 -3.78 39.79
CA VAL A 122 -20.81 -2.70 38.84
C VAL A 122 -22.31 -2.48 38.77
N ALA A 123 -22.72 -1.23 38.87
CA ALA A 123 -24.09 -0.83 38.61
C ALA A 123 -24.26 -0.48 37.12
N ILE A 124 -25.17 -1.18 36.46
CA ILE A 124 -25.48 -1.03 35.03
C ILE A 124 -26.69 -0.08 34.91
N HIS A 125 -26.51 1.01 34.16
CA HIS A 125 -27.50 2.09 34.01
C HIS A 125 -28.28 2.04 32.71
N ARG A 126 -27.91 1.10 31.80
CA ARG A 126 -28.55 0.94 30.50
C ARG A 126 -28.46 -0.50 29.99
N ALA A 127 -29.59 -1.01 29.51
CA ALA A 127 -29.66 -2.30 28.85
C ALA A 127 -28.88 -2.30 27.51
N VAL A 128 -28.34 -3.44 27.15
CA VAL A 128 -27.74 -3.72 25.84
C VAL A 128 -28.38 -4.96 25.22
N ALA A 129 -28.36 -5.04 23.90
CA ALA A 129 -28.76 -6.23 23.17
C ALA A 129 -27.56 -7.16 22.91
N ALA A 130 -27.85 -8.44 22.65
CA ALA A 130 -26.81 -9.38 22.26
C ALA A 130 -26.13 -8.92 20.94
N GLY A 131 -24.81 -8.85 20.96
CA GLY A 131 -23.98 -8.33 19.90
C GLY A 131 -23.58 -6.86 20.04
N ASP A 132 -24.21 -6.10 20.95
CA ASP A 132 -23.86 -4.70 21.15
C ASP A 132 -22.41 -4.55 21.62
N ASN A 133 -21.67 -3.65 20.95
CA ASN A 133 -20.25 -3.35 21.22
C ASN A 133 -19.33 -4.59 21.15
N VAL A 134 -19.68 -5.59 20.35
CA VAL A 134 -18.85 -6.75 20.05
C VAL A 134 -18.44 -6.72 18.58
N ARG A 135 -17.15 -6.72 18.33
CA ARG A 135 -16.57 -6.93 16.99
C ARG A 135 -16.49 -8.44 16.74
N ARG A 136 -17.25 -8.91 15.76
CA ARG A 136 -17.33 -10.33 15.47
C ARG A 136 -16.07 -10.83 14.74
N ARG A 137 -15.72 -12.08 14.98
CA ARG A 137 -14.71 -12.81 14.19
C ARG A 137 -15.00 -12.66 12.71
N ALA A 138 -13.98 -12.38 11.92
CA ALA A 138 -14.03 -12.22 10.46
C ALA A 138 -14.95 -11.08 9.96
N GLU A 139 -15.28 -10.13 10.81
CA GLU A 139 -16.14 -8.99 10.46
C GLU A 139 -15.48 -8.09 9.39
N ASP A 140 -14.18 -7.85 9.50
CA ASP A 140 -13.44 -7.01 8.54
C ASP A 140 -13.00 -7.85 7.33
N VAL A 141 -12.34 -8.99 7.57
CA VAL A 141 -11.82 -9.88 6.53
C VAL A 141 -11.95 -11.32 6.96
N LYS A 142 -12.53 -12.15 6.07
CA LYS A 142 -12.59 -13.59 6.26
C LYS A 142 -11.40 -14.29 5.61
N SER A 143 -10.84 -15.30 6.26
CA SER A 143 -9.81 -16.17 5.67
C SER A 143 -10.27 -16.75 4.34
N GLY A 144 -9.38 -16.72 3.33
CA GLY A 144 -9.67 -17.13 1.96
C GLY A 144 -10.25 -16.03 1.08
N THR A 145 -10.49 -14.82 1.59
CA THR A 145 -10.97 -13.69 0.78
C THR A 145 -9.80 -13.06 0.01
N THR A 146 -9.96 -12.82 -1.29
CA THR A 146 -9.06 -11.97 -2.07
C THR A 146 -9.28 -10.52 -1.65
N VAL A 147 -8.26 -9.90 -1.08
CA VAL A 147 -8.33 -8.54 -0.52
C VAL A 147 -7.75 -7.48 -1.45
N LEU A 148 -6.79 -7.87 -2.28
CA LEU A 148 -6.20 -7.01 -3.32
C LEU A 148 -5.96 -7.83 -4.58
N HIS A 149 -6.24 -7.24 -5.75
CA HIS A 149 -5.98 -7.84 -7.06
C HIS A 149 -5.66 -6.74 -8.08
N ASP A 150 -4.83 -7.03 -9.07
CA ASP A 150 -4.49 -6.18 -10.24
C ASP A 150 -4.29 -4.68 -9.92
N LEU A 151 -3.56 -4.38 -8.83
CA LEU A 151 -3.41 -3.02 -8.34
C LEU A 151 -1.97 -2.53 -8.42
N VAL A 152 -1.83 -1.24 -8.78
CA VAL A 152 -0.63 -0.47 -8.44
C VAL A 152 -0.73 -0.10 -6.96
N LEU A 153 0.28 -0.45 -6.17
CA LEU A 153 0.41 0.03 -4.79
C LEU A 153 0.91 1.48 -4.83
N ALA A 154 0.01 2.41 -5.12
CA ALA A 154 0.34 3.82 -5.31
C ALA A 154 0.86 4.46 -4.01
N GLN A 155 1.64 5.54 -4.14
CA GLN A 155 2.13 6.29 -2.97
C GLN A 155 1.02 6.90 -2.10
N GLU A 156 -0.18 7.07 -2.67
CA GLU A 156 -1.33 7.70 -2.00
C GLU A 156 -2.26 6.71 -1.29
N THR A 157 -1.96 5.41 -1.34
CA THR A 157 -2.82 4.37 -0.75
C THR A 157 -2.13 3.67 0.42
N CYS A 158 -1.88 4.44 1.50
CA CYS A 158 -1.41 3.88 2.78
C CYS A 158 -2.36 2.80 3.33
N GLU A 159 -3.64 2.84 2.96
CA GLU A 159 -4.66 1.88 3.35
C GLU A 159 -4.34 0.46 2.85
N GLN A 160 -3.83 0.31 1.64
CA GLN A 160 -3.45 -1.01 1.10
C GLN A 160 -2.26 -1.60 1.86
N VAL A 161 -1.27 -0.77 2.17
CA VAL A 161 -0.12 -1.19 2.98
C VAL A 161 -0.55 -1.52 4.41
N ALA A 162 -1.45 -0.72 5.00
CA ALA A 162 -2.00 -0.97 6.32
C ALA A 162 -2.82 -2.27 6.35
N LEU A 163 -3.63 -2.53 5.34
CA LEU A 163 -4.38 -3.78 5.19
C LEU A 163 -3.43 -4.99 5.11
N LEU A 164 -2.42 -4.93 4.25
CA LEU A 164 -1.42 -5.99 4.12
C LEU A 164 -0.69 -6.26 5.45
N ALA A 165 -0.26 -5.20 6.13
CA ALA A 165 0.39 -5.30 7.43
C ALA A 165 -0.55 -5.88 8.49
N GLY A 166 -1.81 -5.43 8.54
CA GLY A 166 -2.84 -5.93 9.46
C GLY A 166 -3.19 -7.41 9.23
N LEU A 167 -3.04 -7.90 8.01
CA LEU A 167 -3.19 -9.32 7.66
C LEU A 167 -1.91 -10.14 7.86
N GLY A 168 -0.82 -9.52 8.36
CA GLY A 168 0.43 -10.19 8.69
C GLY A 168 1.37 -10.42 7.51
N PHE A 169 1.12 -9.80 6.37
CA PHE A 169 2.06 -9.89 5.25
C PHE A 169 3.32 -9.09 5.56
N HIS A 170 4.46 -9.75 5.51
CA HIS A 170 5.78 -9.15 5.63
C HIS A 170 6.34 -8.78 4.25
N ARG A 171 6.02 -9.58 3.24
CA ARG A 171 6.45 -9.41 1.85
C ARG A 171 5.25 -9.61 0.92
N VAL A 172 5.36 -8.99 -0.25
CA VAL A 172 4.39 -9.16 -1.34
C VAL A 172 5.11 -9.35 -2.65
N ARG A 173 4.48 -10.08 -3.57
CA ARG A 173 5.00 -10.33 -4.90
C ARG A 173 4.52 -9.23 -5.84
N VAL A 174 5.47 -8.47 -6.36
CA VAL A 174 5.21 -7.27 -7.18
C VAL A 174 6.05 -7.26 -8.45
N ARG A 175 5.63 -6.46 -9.41
CA ARG A 175 6.45 -5.99 -10.54
C ARG A 175 6.92 -4.58 -10.21
N PRO A 176 8.23 -4.33 -10.14
CA PRO A 176 8.76 -3.02 -9.81
C PRO A 176 8.43 -2.01 -10.91
N ALA A 177 8.40 -0.73 -10.55
CA ALA A 177 8.35 0.35 -11.51
C ALA A 177 9.60 0.29 -12.42
N PRO A 178 9.45 0.42 -13.76
CA PRO A 178 10.57 0.33 -14.67
C PRO A 178 11.54 1.49 -14.45
N ARG A 179 12.85 1.18 -14.52
CA ARG A 179 13.92 2.17 -14.51
C ARG A 179 14.10 2.68 -15.92
N VAL A 180 13.78 3.96 -16.12
CA VAL A 180 13.84 4.60 -17.43
C VAL A 180 14.95 5.63 -17.44
N VAL A 181 15.93 5.45 -18.30
CA VAL A 181 17.00 6.41 -18.49
C VAL A 181 16.69 7.31 -19.70
N VAL A 182 16.80 8.61 -19.51
CA VAL A 182 16.60 9.62 -20.55
C VAL A 182 17.96 10.22 -20.90
N VAL A 183 18.33 10.17 -22.18
CA VAL A 183 19.58 10.70 -22.73
C VAL A 183 19.25 11.74 -23.80
N SER A 184 19.66 12.97 -23.58
CA SER A 184 19.60 14.05 -24.57
C SER A 184 20.91 14.09 -25.36
N ILE A 185 20.83 14.22 -26.69
CA ILE A 185 21.96 14.17 -27.61
C ILE A 185 22.01 15.45 -28.45
N GLY A 186 23.13 16.14 -28.46
CA GLY A 186 23.35 17.37 -29.21
C GLY A 186 24.53 18.18 -28.67
N ASP A 187 25.42 18.60 -29.56
CA ASP A 187 26.58 19.45 -29.22
C ASP A 187 26.14 20.85 -28.74
N GLU A 188 24.95 21.30 -29.15
CA GLU A 188 24.37 22.60 -28.79
C GLU A 188 23.71 22.57 -27.37
N LEU A 189 23.55 21.41 -26.75
CA LEU A 189 22.79 21.29 -25.53
C LEU A 189 23.59 21.64 -24.29
N VAL A 190 23.05 22.54 -23.48
CA VAL A 190 23.60 22.92 -22.18
C VAL A 190 22.56 22.76 -21.07
N GLU A 191 23.04 22.47 -19.86
CA GLU A 191 22.17 22.33 -18.71
C GLU A 191 21.56 23.68 -18.28
N PRO A 192 20.26 23.70 -17.91
CA PRO A 192 19.63 24.85 -17.28
C PRO A 192 20.45 25.37 -16.08
N GLY A 193 20.70 26.67 -16.04
CA GLY A 193 21.52 27.31 -14.98
C GLY A 193 23.00 27.44 -15.31
N GLN A 194 23.49 26.82 -16.37
CA GLN A 194 24.83 27.07 -16.90
C GLN A 194 24.86 28.32 -17.83
N SER A 195 26.06 28.87 -18.04
CA SER A 195 26.25 29.94 -19.03
C SER A 195 26.03 29.40 -20.43
N ARG A 196 25.33 30.16 -21.28
CA ARG A 196 25.01 29.81 -22.66
C ARG A 196 25.74 30.73 -23.61
N GLU A 197 26.38 30.17 -24.64
CA GLU A 197 26.95 30.89 -25.75
C GLU A 197 25.93 31.12 -26.88
N ALA A 198 26.33 31.89 -27.89
CA ALA A 198 25.49 32.13 -29.07
C ALA A 198 25.45 30.84 -29.91
N GLY A 199 24.34 30.16 -29.93
CA GLY A 199 24.16 28.87 -30.60
C GLY A 199 23.74 27.76 -29.66
N ASP A 200 23.98 27.87 -28.35
CA ASP A 200 23.58 26.88 -27.39
C ASP A 200 22.07 26.92 -27.11
N VAL A 201 21.53 25.75 -26.76
CA VAL A 201 20.11 25.53 -26.38
C VAL A 201 20.05 24.81 -25.04
N PHE A 202 19.19 25.26 -24.13
CA PHE A 202 18.99 24.51 -22.89
C PHE A 202 18.26 23.20 -23.14
N ASP A 203 18.73 22.09 -22.52
CA ASP A 203 18.06 20.81 -22.58
C ASP A 203 16.70 20.85 -21.88
N ALA A 204 15.67 21.16 -22.64
CA ALA A 204 14.28 21.10 -22.15
C ALA A 204 13.66 19.71 -22.29
N ASN A 205 14.06 18.95 -23.33
CA ASN A 205 13.47 17.64 -23.64
C ASN A 205 13.82 16.59 -22.59
N GLY A 206 15.07 16.52 -22.16
CA GLY A 206 15.50 15.60 -21.12
C GLY A 206 14.72 15.77 -19.81
N HIS A 207 14.49 17.02 -19.42
CA HIS A 207 13.68 17.34 -18.24
C HIS A 207 12.21 16.99 -18.42
N ALA A 208 11.60 17.34 -19.56
CA ALA A 208 10.20 17.05 -19.85
C ALA A 208 9.92 15.54 -19.89
N LEU A 209 10.81 14.78 -20.55
CA LEU A 209 10.70 13.32 -20.64
C LEU A 209 10.86 12.65 -19.28
N ALA A 210 11.81 13.11 -18.44
CA ALA A 210 11.96 12.58 -17.09
C ALA A 210 10.72 12.82 -16.22
N CYS A 211 10.10 14.01 -16.33
CA CYS A 211 8.81 14.28 -15.67
C CYS A 211 7.71 13.35 -16.19
N ALA A 212 7.59 13.20 -17.52
CA ALA A 212 6.57 12.32 -18.11
C ALA A 212 6.74 10.84 -17.71
N VAL A 213 7.97 10.35 -17.56
CA VAL A 213 8.27 9.02 -17.03
C VAL A 213 7.78 8.88 -15.59
N THR A 214 8.03 9.87 -14.76
CA THR A 214 7.58 9.88 -13.36
C THR A 214 6.05 9.90 -13.27
N ASP A 215 5.40 10.74 -14.06
CA ASP A 215 3.94 10.84 -14.13
C ASP A 215 3.30 9.52 -14.61
N ALA A 216 4.03 8.77 -15.47
CA ALA A 216 3.61 7.44 -15.92
C ALA A 216 3.90 6.32 -14.91
N GLY A 217 4.46 6.62 -13.73
CA GLY A 217 4.78 5.66 -12.68
C GLY A 217 6.13 4.94 -12.85
N GLY A 218 7.00 5.40 -13.75
CA GLY A 218 8.37 4.90 -13.91
C GLY A 218 9.37 5.61 -12.98
N GLN A 219 10.53 5.00 -12.80
CA GLN A 219 11.67 5.62 -12.13
C GLN A 219 12.54 6.31 -13.18
N ALA A 220 12.52 7.64 -13.21
CA ALA A 220 13.26 8.43 -14.19
C ALA A 220 14.71 8.71 -13.74
N PHE A 221 15.64 8.44 -14.63
CA PHE A 221 17.05 8.80 -14.48
C PHE A 221 17.46 9.61 -15.71
N ARG A 222 17.88 10.85 -15.53
CA ARG A 222 18.36 11.70 -16.61
C ARG A 222 19.88 11.71 -16.61
N VAL A 223 20.47 11.53 -17.77
CA VAL A 223 21.90 11.74 -18.02
C VAL A 223 22.10 13.14 -18.57
N ALA A 224 23.21 13.78 -18.25
CA ALA A 224 23.58 15.05 -18.88
C ALA A 224 23.66 14.92 -20.40
N ALA A 225 23.45 16.03 -21.12
CA ALA A 225 23.50 16.01 -22.58
C ALA A 225 24.83 15.42 -23.09
N VAL A 226 24.71 14.53 -24.07
CA VAL A 226 25.84 13.81 -24.68
C VAL A 226 26.13 14.45 -26.05
N PRO A 227 27.40 14.72 -26.41
CA PRO A 227 27.72 15.22 -27.72
C PRO A 227 27.40 14.25 -28.85
N ASP A 228 27.18 14.75 -30.07
CA ASP A 228 26.93 13.99 -31.30
C ASP A 228 28.19 13.24 -31.79
N GLU A 229 28.99 12.70 -30.87
CA GLU A 229 30.17 11.90 -31.14
C GLU A 229 29.84 10.41 -30.94
N LEU A 230 30.08 9.57 -31.97
CA LEU A 230 29.75 8.17 -32.01
C LEU A 230 30.27 7.40 -30.78
N ARG A 231 31.52 7.66 -30.39
CA ARG A 231 32.15 6.94 -29.27
C ARG A 231 31.59 7.35 -27.91
N ALA A 232 31.44 8.66 -27.68
CA ALA A 232 30.89 9.17 -26.45
C ALA A 232 29.44 8.70 -26.23
N LEU A 233 28.66 8.67 -27.31
CA LEU A 233 27.29 8.14 -27.29
C LEU A 233 27.26 6.64 -27.05
N ALA A 234 28.11 5.85 -27.70
CA ALA A 234 28.21 4.40 -27.51
C ALA A 234 28.56 4.07 -26.04
N ASP A 235 29.64 4.68 -25.53
CA ASP A 235 30.08 4.47 -24.14
C ASP A 235 28.93 4.83 -23.15
N THR A 236 28.21 5.92 -23.39
CA THR A 236 27.08 6.33 -22.55
C THR A 236 25.93 5.34 -22.61
N ILE A 237 25.54 4.90 -23.81
CA ILE A 237 24.43 3.94 -23.97
C ILE A 237 24.78 2.62 -23.32
N GLU A 238 25.98 2.06 -23.54
CA GLU A 238 26.44 0.82 -22.93
C GLU A 238 26.39 0.90 -21.39
N ASP A 239 26.89 2.00 -20.82
CA ASP A 239 26.85 2.21 -19.36
C ASP A 239 25.41 2.27 -18.82
N GLN A 240 24.47 2.85 -19.57
CA GLN A 240 23.09 2.96 -19.10
C GLN A 240 22.29 1.65 -19.28
N LEU A 241 22.57 0.87 -20.32
CA LEU A 241 21.88 -0.42 -20.57
C LEU A 241 22.08 -1.44 -19.45
N VAL A 242 23.15 -1.33 -18.66
CA VAL A 242 23.38 -2.21 -17.49
C VAL A 242 22.30 -2.04 -16.41
N ARG A 243 21.70 -0.84 -16.31
CA ARG A 243 20.78 -0.50 -15.22
C ARG A 243 19.39 -0.07 -15.68
N ALA A 244 19.20 0.25 -16.96
CA ALA A 244 17.93 0.70 -17.52
C ALA A 244 17.07 -0.51 -17.96
N ASP A 245 15.78 -0.44 -17.63
CA ASP A 245 14.77 -1.32 -18.22
C ASP A 245 14.26 -0.74 -19.55
N VAL A 246 14.30 0.61 -19.67
CA VAL A 246 13.95 1.36 -20.87
C VAL A 246 14.94 2.51 -21.04
N LEU A 247 15.43 2.71 -22.26
CA LEU A 247 16.25 3.85 -22.65
C LEU A 247 15.46 4.74 -23.60
N ILE A 248 15.37 6.03 -23.28
CA ILE A 248 14.75 7.06 -24.13
C ILE A 248 15.86 7.99 -24.61
N THR A 249 16.04 8.13 -25.91
CA THR A 249 16.95 9.11 -26.50
C THR A 249 16.16 10.25 -27.13
N THR A 250 16.65 11.48 -27.03
CA THR A 250 16.13 12.67 -27.74
C THR A 250 17.26 13.37 -28.45
N GLY A 251 17.08 13.68 -29.75
CA GLY A 251 18.14 14.14 -30.67
C GLY A 251 18.83 12.99 -31.40
N GLY A 252 19.64 13.30 -32.39
CA GLY A 252 20.53 12.38 -33.11
C GLY A 252 19.91 11.20 -33.85
N LEU A 253 18.59 11.18 -34.14
CA LEU A 253 17.89 10.02 -34.72
C LEU A 253 17.42 10.21 -36.18
N SER A 254 17.64 11.38 -36.81
CA SER A 254 17.18 11.67 -38.16
C SER A 254 18.08 11.08 -39.26
N VAL A 255 18.15 11.71 -40.41
CA VAL A 255 19.00 11.33 -41.55
C VAL A 255 20.08 12.38 -41.86
N GLY A 256 20.37 13.25 -40.89
CA GLY A 256 21.40 14.28 -41.00
C GLY A 256 22.83 13.74 -40.84
N GLN A 257 23.82 14.54 -41.27
CA GLN A 257 25.23 14.27 -40.93
C GLN A 257 25.42 14.61 -39.45
N GLY A 258 25.53 13.64 -38.57
CA GLY A 258 25.61 13.79 -37.11
C GLY A 258 24.54 12.99 -36.37
N ASP A 259 23.61 12.38 -37.08
CA ASP A 259 22.60 11.48 -36.47
C ASP A 259 23.20 10.10 -36.18
N THR A 260 23.91 9.97 -35.06
CA THR A 260 24.75 8.83 -34.68
C THR A 260 24.01 7.71 -33.93
N VAL A 261 22.80 7.99 -33.42
CA VAL A 261 22.04 7.03 -32.58
C VAL A 261 21.78 5.70 -33.27
N LYS A 262 21.43 5.72 -34.57
CA LYS A 262 21.18 4.48 -35.34
C LYS A 262 22.42 3.62 -35.49
N ASP A 263 23.56 4.26 -35.71
CA ASP A 263 24.84 3.58 -35.90
C ASP A 263 25.35 2.95 -34.59
N VAL A 264 25.03 3.57 -33.45
CA VAL A 264 25.34 3.04 -32.12
C VAL A 264 24.40 1.89 -31.73
N LEU A 265 23.09 2.02 -32.03
CA LEU A 265 22.12 0.99 -31.63
C LEU A 265 22.08 -0.23 -32.57
N ALA A 266 22.49 -0.11 -33.82
CA ALA A 266 22.44 -1.21 -34.81
C ALA A 266 23.29 -2.44 -34.46
N PRO A 267 24.45 -2.31 -33.78
CA PRO A 267 25.27 -3.45 -33.35
C PRO A 267 24.75 -4.15 -32.06
N LEU A 268 23.91 -3.48 -31.26
CA LEU A 268 23.34 -3.99 -29.99
C LEU A 268 22.13 -4.87 -30.24
#